data_ae83fcb047f91c3c5190fc75cea593ff
#
_entry.id   ae83fcb047f91c3c5190fc75cea593ff
#
_cell.length_a   1.000
_cell.length_b   1.000
_cell.length_c   1.000
_cell.angle_alpha   90.00
_cell.angle_beta   90.00
_cell.angle_gamma   90.00
#
_symmetry.space_group_name_H-M   'P 1'
#
loop_
_entity.id
_entity.type
_entity.pdbx_description
1 polymer ?
#
loop_
_entity_poly.entity_id
_entity_poly.type
_entity_poly.pdbx_seq_one_letter_code
_entity_poly.pdbx_strand_id
1 'polypeptide(L)'
;MNSMLFSSLTIAGAICGYLIGGGFASGQELLQYFASYGLKGLGAVAVSFLIMVFCVVNFLTVGKKENIQNAHDAFTYYCGKKAGSFFEFIAFTYLIVQVIVFFTGAGATIAQGFDVSPFVGSAIMGVLVIITVMLGLRKLIDIVGSLGVLLVVMVIGITGTFLLKNPSAIIEGSEQVATMSNILQPSKNWAVSGFLYMTFNLLGLAAFMPLLGQKSESQSENVFGGVLGCVAFCGTIVLVMLAFLTDIGNVGTKLVPNLYLAQQLHPTLASFFSIVILLGIYTGCALMYWNFCSRVVPENSKYYKPFVIILGVFGIIFGSILPFDVAINIIYQIYGYLGTLFLFFVIAKFFMKKKSGK
;
A
#
# COMPACT_ATOMS: atom_id res chain seq x y z
N MET A 1 7.02 27.56 15.71
CA MET A 1 7.80 26.73 14.75
C MET A 1 7.78 25.25 15.13
N ASN A 2 7.93 24.88 16.40
CA ASN A 2 7.94 23.48 16.83
C ASN A 2 6.60 22.73 16.70
N SER A 3 5.44 23.39 16.95
CA SER A 3 4.12 22.75 16.80
C SER A 3 3.80 22.41 15.34
N MET A 4 4.00 23.37 14.43
CA MET A 4 3.77 23.16 12.99
C MET A 4 4.63 22.04 12.40
N LEU A 5 5.91 21.95 12.81
CA LEU A 5 6.79 20.88 12.36
C LEU A 5 6.31 19.52 12.87
N PHE A 6 5.92 19.45 14.15
CA PHE A 6 5.40 18.21 14.75
C PHE A 6 4.11 17.74 14.05
N SER A 7 3.15 18.65 13.83
CA SER A 7 1.90 18.34 13.12
C SER A 7 2.17 17.87 11.68
N SER A 8 3.10 18.54 10.97
CA SER A 8 3.50 18.13 9.61
C SER A 8 4.17 16.76 9.58
N LEU A 9 5.00 16.42 10.56
CA LEU A 9 5.59 15.09 10.70
C LEU A 9 4.52 14.02 10.98
N THR A 10 3.50 14.36 11.77
CA THR A 10 2.35 13.46 12.02
C THR A 10 1.58 13.17 10.74
N ILE A 11 1.33 14.20 9.91
CA ILE A 11 0.67 14.04 8.60
C ILE A 11 1.55 13.17 7.69
N ALA A 12 2.85 13.45 7.59
CA ALA A 12 3.78 12.66 6.78
C ALA A 12 3.83 11.19 7.24
N GLY A 13 3.89 10.95 8.55
CA GLY A 13 3.84 9.61 9.13
C GLY A 13 2.53 8.87 8.83
N ALA A 14 1.39 9.57 8.88
CA ALA A 14 0.08 8.99 8.54
C ALA A 14 -0.01 8.59 7.05
N ILE A 15 0.57 9.40 6.15
CA ILE A 15 0.67 9.10 4.72
C ILE A 15 1.50 7.82 4.49
N CYS A 16 2.71 7.78 5.07
CA CYS A 16 3.58 6.60 4.96
C CYS A 16 2.92 5.36 5.58
N GLY A 17 2.33 5.49 6.77
CA GLY A 17 1.65 4.39 7.45
C GLY A 17 0.44 3.85 6.70
N TYR A 18 -0.26 4.71 5.95
CA TYR A 18 -1.36 4.29 5.09
C TYR A 18 -0.88 3.52 3.86
N LEU A 19 0.20 3.99 3.21
CA LEU A 19 0.70 3.42 1.96
C LEU A 19 1.60 2.19 2.16
N ILE A 20 2.25 2.07 3.32
CA ILE A 20 3.15 0.95 3.62
C ILE A 20 2.33 -0.19 4.22
N GLY A 21 1.74 -0.98 3.34
CA GLY A 21 1.01 -2.20 3.66
C GLY A 21 1.82 -3.47 3.41
N GLY A 22 1.15 -4.63 3.43
CA GLY A 22 1.77 -5.95 3.25
C GLY A 22 2.50 -6.11 1.91
N GLY A 23 1.96 -5.55 0.81
CA GLY A 23 2.60 -5.55 -0.51
C GLY A 23 3.94 -4.81 -0.49
N PHE A 24 3.97 -3.62 0.11
CA PHE A 24 5.19 -2.82 0.29
C PHE A 24 6.20 -3.53 1.19
N ALA A 25 5.71 -4.05 2.32
CA ALA A 25 6.54 -4.75 3.30
C ALA A 25 7.24 -5.98 2.72
N SER A 26 6.53 -6.74 1.87
CA SER A 26 7.09 -7.88 1.16
C SER A 26 8.14 -7.48 0.11
N GLY A 27 8.01 -6.28 -0.47
CA GLY A 27 8.79 -5.78 -1.59
C GLY A 27 8.27 -6.20 -2.96
N GLN A 28 7.24 -7.06 -3.04
CA GLN A 28 6.78 -7.64 -4.31
C GLN A 28 6.22 -6.58 -5.26
N GLU A 29 5.44 -5.63 -4.75
CA GLU A 29 4.94 -4.53 -5.58
C GLU A 29 6.06 -3.61 -6.09
N LEU A 30 7.11 -3.40 -5.27
CA LEU A 30 8.24 -2.57 -5.65
C LEU A 30 9.13 -3.26 -6.69
N LEU A 31 9.24 -4.59 -6.62
CA LEU A 31 9.88 -5.39 -7.64
C LEU A 31 9.15 -5.25 -8.98
N GLN A 32 7.83 -5.46 -9.00
CA GLN A 32 7.04 -5.46 -10.24
C GLN A 32 6.88 -4.09 -10.87
N TYR A 33 6.63 -3.06 -10.07
CA TYR A 33 6.30 -1.71 -10.58
C TYR A 33 7.52 -0.84 -10.86
N PHE A 34 8.67 -1.12 -10.23
CA PHE A 34 9.86 -0.29 -10.33
C PHE A 34 11.14 -1.05 -10.69
N ALA A 35 11.59 -2.01 -9.86
CA ALA A 35 12.88 -2.68 -10.06
C ALA A 35 12.93 -3.51 -11.35
N SER A 36 11.80 -4.06 -11.79
CA SER A 36 11.67 -4.81 -13.05
C SER A 36 11.96 -4.00 -14.33
N TYR A 37 12.21 -2.71 -14.21
CA TYR A 37 12.62 -1.82 -15.30
C TYR A 37 14.09 -1.37 -15.20
N GLY A 38 14.86 -1.94 -14.27
CA GLY A 38 16.22 -1.51 -13.98
C GLY A 38 16.26 -0.03 -13.56
N LEU A 39 17.28 0.70 -13.95
CA LEU A 39 17.40 2.14 -13.64
C LEU A 39 16.29 3.02 -14.25
N LYS A 40 15.58 2.56 -15.31
CA LYS A 40 14.38 3.25 -15.81
C LYS A 40 13.26 3.29 -14.77
N GLY A 41 13.27 2.39 -13.78
CA GLY A 41 12.38 2.42 -12.63
C GLY A 41 12.45 3.72 -11.82
N LEU A 42 13.58 4.44 -11.81
CA LEU A 42 13.69 5.79 -11.22
C LEU A 42 12.73 6.76 -11.91
N GLY A 43 12.58 6.66 -13.23
CA GLY A 43 11.58 7.41 -13.99
C GLY A 43 10.15 7.05 -13.59
N ALA A 44 9.86 5.75 -13.35
CA ALA A 44 8.58 5.31 -12.85
C ALA A 44 8.27 5.90 -11.45
N VAL A 45 9.26 5.94 -10.55
CA VAL A 45 9.11 6.59 -9.24
C VAL A 45 8.86 8.09 -9.39
N ALA A 46 9.54 8.77 -10.31
CA ALA A 46 9.32 10.20 -10.56
C ALA A 46 7.89 10.47 -11.04
N VAL A 47 7.35 9.67 -11.96
CA VAL A 47 5.95 9.77 -12.40
C VAL A 47 4.99 9.55 -11.22
N SER A 48 5.21 8.50 -10.41
CA SER A 48 4.42 8.24 -9.20
C SER A 48 4.47 9.40 -8.22
N PHE A 49 5.65 9.97 -7.98
CA PHE A 49 5.88 11.09 -7.08
C PHE A 49 5.09 12.34 -7.49
N LEU A 50 5.15 12.71 -8.77
CA LEU A 50 4.45 13.90 -9.28
C LEU A 50 2.93 13.77 -9.10
N ILE A 51 2.36 12.62 -9.43
CA ILE A 51 0.93 12.36 -9.25
C ILE A 51 0.58 12.34 -7.77
N MET A 52 1.41 11.70 -6.94
CA MET A 52 1.20 11.59 -5.51
C MET A 52 1.18 12.96 -4.83
N VAL A 53 2.19 13.80 -5.08
CA VAL A 53 2.24 15.16 -4.51
C VAL A 53 1.01 15.96 -4.91
N PHE A 54 0.65 15.95 -6.21
CA PHE A 54 -0.54 16.65 -6.69
C PHE A 54 -1.80 16.18 -5.97
N CYS A 55 -2.04 14.86 -5.90
CA CYS A 55 -3.27 14.32 -5.33
C CYS A 55 -3.32 14.46 -3.81
N VAL A 56 -2.25 14.10 -3.10
CA VAL A 56 -2.20 14.12 -1.63
C VAL A 56 -2.36 15.54 -1.11
N VAL A 57 -1.61 16.51 -1.65
CA VAL A 57 -1.73 17.92 -1.25
C VAL A 57 -3.12 18.47 -1.58
N ASN A 58 -3.67 18.09 -2.75
CA ASN A 58 -5.03 18.50 -3.12
C ASN A 58 -6.06 17.92 -2.15
N PHE A 59 -6.01 16.64 -1.82
CA PHE A 59 -6.95 15.98 -0.92
C PHE A 59 -6.88 16.57 0.50
N LEU A 60 -5.68 16.73 1.05
CA LEU A 60 -5.49 17.33 2.38
C LEU A 60 -6.05 18.78 2.43
N THR A 61 -5.73 19.60 1.42
CA THR A 61 -6.17 21.00 1.39
C THR A 61 -7.67 21.13 1.16
N VAL A 62 -8.25 20.31 0.30
CA VAL A 62 -9.71 20.25 0.07
C VAL A 62 -10.42 19.77 1.33
N GLY A 63 -9.91 18.74 1.99
CA GLY A 63 -10.47 18.22 3.24
C GLY A 63 -10.71 19.31 4.28
N LYS A 64 -9.70 20.18 4.46
CA LYS A 64 -9.81 21.33 5.38
C LYS A 64 -10.72 22.43 4.85
N LYS A 65 -10.59 22.82 3.58
CA LYS A 65 -11.36 23.92 2.99
C LYS A 65 -12.85 23.64 2.90
N GLU A 66 -13.19 22.43 2.50
CA GLU A 66 -14.59 22.02 2.28
C GLU A 66 -15.18 21.28 3.50
N ASN A 67 -14.40 21.16 4.58
CA ASN A 67 -14.81 20.48 5.82
C ASN A 67 -15.36 19.07 5.58
N ILE A 68 -14.60 18.24 4.82
CA ILE A 68 -15.00 16.89 4.44
C ILE A 68 -15.09 16.00 5.69
N GLN A 69 -16.25 15.41 5.94
CA GLN A 69 -16.53 14.62 7.16
C GLN A 69 -16.40 13.11 6.95
N ASN A 70 -16.52 12.63 5.71
CA ASN A 70 -16.48 11.21 5.39
C ASN A 70 -16.04 10.96 3.93
N ALA A 71 -15.79 9.72 3.58
CA ALA A 71 -15.34 9.34 2.24
C ALA A 71 -16.40 9.65 1.14
N HIS A 72 -17.69 9.54 1.45
CA HIS A 72 -18.77 9.87 0.52
C HIS A 72 -18.69 11.33 0.08
N ASP A 73 -18.50 12.24 1.04
CA ASP A 73 -18.37 13.69 0.75
C ASP A 73 -17.16 13.94 -0.15
N ALA A 74 -16.03 13.24 0.09
CA ALA A 74 -14.83 13.38 -0.73
C ALA A 74 -15.09 12.97 -2.20
N PHE A 75 -15.65 11.79 -2.44
CA PHE A 75 -15.96 11.33 -3.79
C PHE A 75 -17.04 12.21 -4.46
N THR A 76 -18.05 12.63 -3.72
CA THR A 76 -19.11 13.52 -4.22
C THR A 76 -18.55 14.89 -4.61
N TYR A 77 -17.61 15.42 -3.85
CA TYR A 77 -16.93 16.68 -4.14
C TYR A 77 -16.23 16.65 -5.51
N TYR A 78 -15.46 15.58 -5.80
CA TYR A 78 -14.70 15.48 -7.04
C TYR A 78 -15.56 15.09 -8.24
N CYS A 79 -16.47 14.17 -8.08
CA CYS A 79 -17.17 13.49 -9.19
C CYS A 79 -18.66 13.85 -9.29
N GLY A 80 -19.22 14.60 -8.32
CA GLY A 80 -20.67 14.75 -8.19
C GLY A 80 -21.35 13.50 -7.67
N LYS A 81 -22.66 13.58 -7.37
CA LYS A 81 -23.39 12.52 -6.66
C LYS A 81 -23.33 11.14 -7.34
N LYS A 82 -23.63 11.07 -8.64
CA LYS A 82 -23.73 9.77 -9.35
C LYS A 82 -22.37 9.07 -9.49
N ALA A 83 -21.40 9.76 -10.08
CA ALA A 83 -20.06 9.20 -10.27
C ALA A 83 -19.30 9.05 -8.92
N GLY A 84 -19.56 9.93 -7.95
CA GLY A 84 -19.02 9.81 -6.60
C GLY A 84 -19.44 8.53 -5.91
N SER A 85 -20.74 8.17 -5.96
CA SER A 85 -21.23 6.91 -5.39
C SER A 85 -20.63 5.68 -6.10
N PHE A 86 -20.39 5.77 -7.41
CA PHE A 86 -19.71 4.70 -8.15
C PHE A 86 -18.27 4.50 -7.63
N PHE A 87 -17.47 5.57 -7.53
CA PHE A 87 -16.09 5.45 -7.03
C PHE A 87 -16.03 5.08 -5.55
N GLU A 88 -16.97 5.50 -4.73
CA GLU A 88 -17.10 5.04 -3.35
C GLU A 88 -17.36 3.53 -3.29
N PHE A 89 -18.25 3.00 -4.14
CA PHE A 89 -18.49 1.56 -4.26
C PHE A 89 -17.22 0.81 -4.70
N ILE A 90 -16.47 1.33 -5.69
CA ILE A 90 -15.20 0.72 -6.11
C ILE A 90 -14.17 0.74 -4.96
N ALA A 91 -14.04 1.87 -4.25
CA ALA A 91 -13.16 1.95 -3.09
C ALA A 91 -13.58 0.98 -1.96
N PHE A 92 -14.88 0.74 -1.82
CA PHE A 92 -15.41 -0.23 -0.87
C PHE A 92 -15.09 -1.67 -1.28
N THR A 93 -15.24 -2.04 -2.57
CA THR A 93 -14.86 -3.38 -3.06
C THR A 93 -13.37 -3.63 -2.96
N TYR A 94 -12.54 -2.58 -3.04
CA TYR A 94 -11.09 -2.68 -2.83
C TYR A 94 -10.73 -3.27 -1.47
N LEU A 95 -11.50 -2.96 -0.41
CA LEU A 95 -11.23 -3.46 0.94
C LEU A 95 -11.20 -4.99 0.99
N ILE A 96 -12.21 -5.64 0.40
CA ILE A 96 -12.29 -7.11 0.44
C ILE A 96 -11.31 -7.79 -0.50
N VAL A 97 -11.08 -7.19 -1.67
CA VAL A 97 -10.11 -7.72 -2.63
C VAL A 97 -8.68 -7.63 -2.07
N GLN A 98 -8.39 -6.56 -1.34
CA GLN A 98 -7.10 -6.39 -0.67
C GLN A 98 -6.88 -7.41 0.46
N VAL A 99 -7.94 -7.88 1.13
CA VAL A 99 -7.85 -8.97 2.12
C VAL A 99 -7.33 -10.25 1.49
N ILE A 100 -7.72 -10.57 0.24
CA ILE A 100 -7.20 -11.72 -0.50
C ILE A 100 -5.69 -11.55 -0.73
N VAL A 101 -5.24 -10.37 -1.17
CA VAL A 101 -3.80 -10.06 -1.34
C VAL A 101 -3.04 -10.23 -0.02
N PHE A 102 -3.62 -9.82 1.09
CA PHE A 102 -3.01 -10.01 2.41
C PHE A 102 -2.90 -11.47 2.82
N PHE A 103 -3.90 -12.30 2.53
CA PHE A 103 -3.83 -13.73 2.82
C PHE A 103 -2.78 -14.43 1.96
N THR A 104 -2.70 -14.11 0.65
CA THR A 104 -1.63 -14.63 -0.21
C THR A 104 -0.24 -14.17 0.24
N GLY A 105 -0.11 -12.91 0.65
CA GLY A 105 1.14 -12.34 1.16
C GLY A 105 1.61 -12.99 2.47
N ALA A 106 0.67 -13.28 3.38
CA ALA A 106 0.98 -14.03 4.60
C ALA A 106 1.42 -15.47 4.27
N GLY A 107 0.74 -16.13 3.34
CA GLY A 107 1.12 -17.44 2.82
C GLY A 107 2.53 -17.45 2.25
N ALA A 108 2.85 -16.50 1.37
CA ALA A 108 4.17 -16.34 0.77
C ALA A 108 5.26 -16.05 1.83
N THR A 109 4.95 -15.20 2.81
CA THR A 109 5.91 -14.85 3.89
C THR A 109 6.24 -16.05 4.77
N ILE A 110 5.21 -16.82 5.16
CA ILE A 110 5.42 -18.05 5.97
C ILE A 110 6.15 -19.12 5.16
N ALA A 111 5.78 -19.31 3.90
CA ALA A 111 6.46 -20.28 3.04
C ALA A 111 7.94 -19.93 2.86
N GLN A 112 8.27 -18.70 2.54
CA GLN A 112 9.65 -18.27 2.32
C GLN A 112 10.46 -18.16 3.61
N GLY A 113 9.82 -17.80 4.73
CA GLY A 113 10.51 -17.59 6.02
C GLY A 113 10.73 -18.86 6.83
N PHE A 114 9.84 -19.85 6.70
CA PHE A 114 9.79 -21.03 7.59
C PHE A 114 9.69 -22.35 6.84
N ASP A 115 9.79 -22.37 5.51
CA ASP A 115 9.70 -23.55 4.66
C ASP A 115 8.42 -24.38 4.87
N VAL A 116 7.29 -23.69 5.03
CA VAL A 116 5.95 -24.27 5.25
C VAL A 116 5.07 -23.96 4.05
N SER A 117 4.10 -24.83 3.76
CA SER A 117 3.15 -24.59 2.65
C SER A 117 2.49 -23.21 2.73
N PRO A 118 2.38 -22.45 1.62
CA PRO A 118 1.68 -21.17 1.58
C PRO A 118 0.23 -21.24 2.09
N PHE A 119 -0.43 -22.39 1.87
CA PHE A 119 -1.79 -22.63 2.41
C PHE A 119 -1.85 -22.48 3.92
N VAL A 120 -0.87 -23.04 4.65
CA VAL A 120 -0.82 -22.97 6.11
C VAL A 120 -0.70 -21.52 6.57
N GLY A 121 0.14 -20.71 5.90
CA GLY A 121 0.29 -19.31 6.22
C GLY A 121 -0.99 -18.50 5.97
N SER A 122 -1.64 -18.69 4.83
CA SER A 122 -2.92 -18.06 4.51
C SER A 122 -4.02 -18.48 5.49
N ALA A 123 -4.06 -19.74 5.88
CA ALA A 123 -5.05 -20.27 6.83
C ALA A 123 -4.85 -19.72 8.25
N ILE A 124 -3.61 -19.69 8.75
CA ILE A 124 -3.29 -19.09 10.06
C ILE A 124 -3.70 -17.62 10.08
N MET A 125 -3.29 -16.84 9.06
CA MET A 125 -3.65 -15.43 8.96
C MET A 125 -5.16 -15.23 8.91
N GLY A 126 -5.86 -16.01 8.07
CA GLY A 126 -7.30 -15.91 7.93
C GLY A 126 -8.05 -16.23 9.22
N VAL A 127 -7.66 -17.29 9.93
CA VAL A 127 -8.26 -17.66 11.22
C VAL A 127 -8.03 -16.56 12.27
N LEU A 128 -6.82 -16.02 12.37
CA LEU A 128 -6.51 -14.92 13.29
C LEU A 128 -7.34 -13.68 12.99
N VAL A 129 -7.46 -13.31 11.72
CA VAL A 129 -8.27 -12.15 11.28
C VAL A 129 -9.74 -12.36 11.55
N ILE A 130 -10.30 -13.54 11.23
CA ILE A 130 -11.70 -13.90 11.52
C ILE A 130 -12.00 -13.75 13.00
N ILE A 131 -11.19 -14.37 13.88
CA ILE A 131 -11.37 -14.32 15.33
C ILE A 131 -11.33 -12.88 15.81
N THR A 132 -10.38 -12.10 15.35
CA THR A 132 -10.19 -10.70 15.74
C THR A 132 -11.39 -9.84 15.37
N VAL A 133 -11.88 -9.97 14.13
CA VAL A 133 -13.02 -9.20 13.65
C VAL A 133 -14.31 -9.59 14.38
N MET A 134 -14.46 -10.87 14.76
CA MET A 134 -15.59 -11.34 15.58
C MET A 134 -15.56 -10.84 17.03
N LEU A 135 -14.38 -10.56 17.59
CA LEU A 135 -14.19 -10.06 18.95
C LEU A 135 -14.30 -8.53 19.06
N GLY A 136 -14.29 -7.84 17.91
CA GLY A 136 -14.37 -6.37 17.84
C GLY A 136 -13.02 -5.68 17.94
N LEU A 137 -12.88 -4.57 17.21
CA LEU A 137 -11.60 -3.94 16.86
C LEU A 137 -11.00 -3.01 17.91
N ARG A 138 -11.71 -2.69 18.99
CA ARG A 138 -11.28 -1.64 19.95
C ARG A 138 -9.88 -1.84 20.54
N LYS A 139 -9.40 -3.08 20.62
CA LYS A 139 -8.07 -3.41 21.19
C LYS A 139 -6.92 -3.39 20.19
N LEU A 140 -7.19 -3.37 18.89
CA LEU A 140 -6.17 -3.44 17.83
C LEU A 140 -5.59 -2.09 17.41
N ILE A 141 -6.37 -1.02 17.56
CA ILE A 141 -6.01 0.32 17.06
C ILE A 141 -4.71 0.83 17.70
N ASP A 142 -4.48 0.53 18.97
CA ASP A 142 -3.29 0.99 19.72
C ASP A 142 -2.00 0.25 19.29
N ILE A 143 -2.12 -0.98 18.79
CA ILE A 143 -0.98 -1.81 18.37
C ILE A 143 -0.54 -1.47 16.94
N VAL A 144 -1.49 -1.08 16.08
CA VAL A 144 -1.28 -0.86 14.65
C VAL A 144 -0.26 0.25 14.34
N GLY A 145 -0.30 1.35 15.08
CA GLY A 145 0.54 2.52 14.79
C GLY A 145 2.04 2.28 15.00
N SER A 146 2.42 1.51 16.02
CA SER A 146 3.82 1.25 16.34
C SER A 146 4.48 0.23 15.39
N LEU A 147 3.71 -0.75 14.90
CA LEU A 147 4.22 -1.78 13.99
C LEU A 147 4.59 -1.23 12.61
N GLY A 148 3.83 -0.25 12.10
CA GLY A 148 4.13 0.39 10.83
C GLY A 148 5.49 1.10 10.83
N VAL A 149 5.81 1.81 11.90
CA VAL A 149 7.11 2.49 12.06
C VAL A 149 8.25 1.47 12.12
N LEU A 150 8.10 0.41 12.90
CA LEU A 150 9.10 -0.66 13.00
C LEU A 150 9.37 -1.29 11.63
N LEU A 151 8.33 -1.56 10.87
CA LEU A 151 8.43 -2.14 9.54
C LEU A 151 9.22 -1.23 8.58
N VAL A 152 8.90 0.06 8.55
CA VAL A 152 9.62 1.06 7.73
C VAL A 152 11.10 1.10 8.10
N VAL A 153 11.43 1.18 9.40
CA VAL A 153 12.81 1.22 9.89
C VAL A 153 13.57 -0.05 9.47
N MET A 154 12.94 -1.22 9.60
CA MET A 154 13.56 -2.48 9.18
C MET A 154 13.78 -2.55 7.67
N VAL A 155 12.80 -2.17 6.86
CA VAL A 155 12.94 -2.13 5.40
C VAL A 155 14.10 -1.22 5.00
N ILE A 156 14.15 0.01 5.55
CA ILE A 156 15.24 0.97 5.26
C ILE A 156 16.59 0.42 5.75
N GLY A 157 16.65 -0.18 6.93
CA GLY A 157 17.89 -0.74 7.48
C GLY A 157 18.43 -1.91 6.65
N ILE A 158 17.58 -2.85 6.26
CA ILE A 158 17.94 -4.02 5.45
C ILE A 158 18.40 -3.57 4.07
N THR A 159 17.58 -2.77 3.36
CA THR A 159 17.87 -2.32 2.01
C THR A 159 19.07 -1.38 1.95
N GLY A 160 19.20 -0.46 2.91
CA GLY A 160 20.35 0.42 3.04
C GLY A 160 21.65 -0.35 3.26
N THR A 161 21.65 -1.39 4.09
CA THR A 161 22.81 -2.26 4.29
C THR A 161 23.22 -2.97 3.01
N PHE A 162 22.26 -3.46 2.24
CA PHE A 162 22.53 -4.08 0.93
C PHE A 162 23.17 -3.12 -0.07
N LEU A 163 22.63 -1.92 -0.18
CA LEU A 163 23.18 -0.87 -1.04
C LEU A 163 24.64 -0.50 -0.70
N LEU A 164 24.92 -0.39 0.61
CA LEU A 164 26.27 -0.02 1.06
C LEU A 164 27.29 -1.13 0.82
N LYS A 165 26.86 -2.41 0.81
CA LYS A 165 27.77 -3.54 0.58
C LYS A 165 28.25 -3.66 -0.87
N ASN A 166 27.40 -3.38 -1.84
CA ASN A 166 27.72 -3.64 -3.24
C ASN A 166 27.07 -2.62 -4.23
N PRO A 167 27.39 -1.33 -4.11
CA PRO A 167 26.75 -0.29 -4.92
C PRO A 167 27.07 -0.41 -6.42
N SER A 168 28.22 -0.99 -6.80
CA SER A 168 28.61 -1.18 -8.19
C SER A 168 27.73 -2.20 -8.93
N ALA A 169 27.11 -3.16 -8.23
CA ALA A 169 26.24 -4.17 -8.82
C ALA A 169 24.89 -3.61 -9.32
N ILE A 170 24.54 -2.37 -9.00
CA ILE A 170 23.28 -1.74 -9.45
C ILE A 170 23.24 -1.63 -10.98
N ILE A 171 24.35 -1.26 -11.62
CA ILE A 171 24.43 -1.08 -13.08
C ILE A 171 24.27 -2.45 -13.75
N GLU A 172 25.05 -3.43 -13.30
CA GLU A 172 25.00 -4.81 -13.81
C GLU A 172 23.59 -5.41 -13.64
N GLY A 173 22.98 -5.27 -12.46
CA GLY A 173 21.62 -5.73 -12.21
C GLY A 173 20.57 -5.01 -13.08
N SER A 174 20.78 -3.71 -13.37
CA SER A 174 19.91 -2.99 -14.30
C SER A 174 19.99 -3.51 -15.73
N GLU A 175 21.16 -3.95 -16.19
CA GLU A 175 21.35 -4.59 -17.51
C GLU A 175 20.76 -5.99 -17.51
N GLN A 176 20.96 -6.75 -16.45
CA GLN A 176 20.41 -8.10 -16.30
C GLN A 176 18.88 -8.13 -16.38
N VAL A 177 18.18 -7.15 -15.81
CA VAL A 177 16.72 -7.04 -15.90
C VAL A 177 16.21 -7.09 -17.33
N ALA A 178 16.92 -6.53 -18.30
CA ALA A 178 16.52 -6.51 -19.70
C ALA A 178 16.42 -7.92 -20.32
N THR A 179 17.11 -8.90 -19.73
CA THR A 179 17.13 -10.31 -20.19
C THR A 179 16.18 -11.20 -19.38
N MET A 180 15.60 -10.68 -18.28
CA MET A 180 14.71 -11.45 -17.41
C MET A 180 13.26 -11.42 -17.90
N SER A 181 12.63 -12.59 -17.99
CA SER A 181 11.21 -12.73 -18.36
C SER A 181 10.34 -13.25 -17.23
N ASN A 182 10.95 -13.57 -16.10
CA ASN A 182 10.27 -14.19 -14.95
C ASN A 182 9.67 -13.17 -13.96
N ILE A 183 9.98 -11.88 -14.09
CA ILE A 183 9.40 -10.84 -13.25
C ILE A 183 8.15 -10.30 -13.92
N LEU A 184 7.01 -10.40 -13.24
CA LEU A 184 5.76 -9.83 -13.72
C LEU A 184 5.86 -8.29 -13.74
N GLN A 185 5.38 -7.70 -14.81
CA GLN A 185 5.32 -6.24 -14.99
C GLN A 185 3.88 -5.81 -15.23
N PRO A 186 3.40 -4.71 -14.62
CA PRO A 186 2.05 -4.20 -14.89
C PRO A 186 1.92 -3.59 -16.29
N SER A 187 3.02 -3.21 -16.91
CA SER A 187 3.11 -2.67 -18.27
C SER A 187 4.52 -2.88 -18.82
N LYS A 188 4.64 -2.95 -20.15
CA LYS A 188 5.96 -2.91 -20.80
C LYS A 188 6.63 -1.54 -20.72
N ASN A 189 5.88 -0.49 -20.40
CA ASN A 189 6.37 0.88 -20.29
C ASN A 189 6.50 1.28 -18.82
N TRP A 190 7.69 1.65 -18.40
CA TRP A 190 8.01 2.07 -17.05
C TRP A 190 7.18 3.30 -16.58
N ALA A 191 6.89 4.25 -17.48
CA ALA A 191 6.11 5.43 -17.13
C ALA A 191 4.64 5.06 -16.85
N VAL A 192 4.08 4.12 -17.63
CA VAL A 192 2.74 3.57 -17.38
C VAL A 192 2.72 2.77 -16.08
N SER A 193 3.78 2.03 -15.78
CA SER A 193 3.89 1.31 -14.50
C SER A 193 3.85 2.26 -13.30
N GLY A 194 4.69 3.30 -13.29
CA GLY A 194 4.68 4.31 -12.23
C GLY A 194 3.35 5.05 -12.12
N PHE A 195 2.70 5.33 -13.26
CA PHE A 195 1.38 5.91 -13.31
C PHE A 195 0.34 4.99 -12.65
N LEU A 196 0.28 3.71 -13.04
CA LEU A 196 -0.64 2.71 -12.49
C LEU A 196 -0.39 2.47 -11.00
N TYR A 197 0.88 2.47 -10.54
CA TYR A 197 1.21 2.33 -9.13
C TYR A 197 0.59 3.41 -8.28
N MET A 198 0.64 4.65 -8.73
CA MET A 198 0.02 5.73 -7.98
C MET A 198 -1.50 5.71 -8.07
N THR A 199 -2.05 5.41 -9.26
CA THR A 199 -3.50 5.44 -9.44
C THR A 199 -4.23 4.30 -8.71
N PHE A 200 -3.62 3.12 -8.50
CA PHE A 200 -4.27 2.09 -7.69
C PHE A 200 -4.43 2.50 -6.22
N ASN A 201 -3.50 3.30 -5.69
CA ASN A 201 -3.60 3.85 -4.33
C ASN A 201 -4.61 5.00 -4.21
N LEU A 202 -4.99 5.62 -5.35
CA LEU A 202 -5.66 6.91 -5.37
C LEU A 202 -7.05 6.88 -4.73
N LEU A 203 -7.82 5.81 -4.94
CA LEU A 203 -9.17 5.69 -4.38
C LEU A 203 -9.12 5.62 -2.84
N GLY A 204 -8.18 4.89 -2.30
CA GLY A 204 -7.98 4.83 -0.86
C GLY A 204 -7.46 6.14 -0.28
N LEU A 205 -6.51 6.79 -0.95
CA LEU A 205 -6.02 8.12 -0.56
C LEU A 205 -7.14 9.16 -0.58
N ALA A 206 -8.03 9.14 -1.58
CA ALA A 206 -9.17 10.04 -1.67
C ALA A 206 -10.20 9.84 -0.55
N ALA A 207 -10.31 8.61 -0.04
CA ALA A 207 -11.17 8.33 1.12
C ALA A 207 -10.55 8.78 2.46
N PHE A 208 -9.21 8.73 2.58
CA PHE A 208 -8.51 8.96 3.85
C PHE A 208 -7.90 10.37 3.99
N MET A 209 -7.21 10.88 2.97
CA MET A 209 -6.45 12.13 3.05
C MET A 209 -7.32 13.37 3.34
N PRO A 210 -8.55 13.53 2.76
CA PRO A 210 -9.40 14.67 3.10
C PRO A 210 -9.78 14.69 4.59
N LEU A 211 -10.02 13.53 5.20
CA LEU A 211 -10.35 13.42 6.63
C LEU A 211 -9.14 13.79 7.51
N LEU A 212 -7.95 13.40 7.09
CA LEU A 212 -6.71 13.78 7.77
C LEU A 212 -6.48 15.30 7.66
N GLY A 213 -6.64 15.86 6.46
CA GLY A 213 -6.47 17.29 6.20
C GLY A 213 -7.51 18.16 6.91
N GLN A 214 -8.73 17.67 7.08
CA GLN A 214 -9.79 18.36 7.82
C GLN A 214 -9.40 18.58 9.30
N LYS A 215 -8.70 17.62 9.91
CA LYS A 215 -8.26 17.68 11.31
C LYS A 215 -7.01 18.50 11.54
N SER A 216 -6.29 18.93 10.51
CA SER A 216 -5.07 19.75 10.66
C SER A 216 -5.39 21.15 11.20
N GLU A 217 -4.42 21.82 11.82
CA GLU A 217 -4.59 23.18 12.33
C GLU A 217 -4.51 24.22 11.20
N SER A 218 -3.65 24.01 10.19
CA SER A 218 -3.44 24.98 9.11
C SER A 218 -3.28 24.34 7.73
N GLN A 219 -3.51 25.13 6.66
CA GLN A 219 -3.25 24.69 5.28
C GLN A 219 -1.75 24.47 5.02
N SER A 220 -0.90 25.25 5.69
CA SER A 220 0.56 25.11 5.57
C SER A 220 1.04 23.74 6.07
N GLU A 221 0.45 23.25 7.17
CA GLU A 221 0.73 21.88 7.67
C GLU A 221 0.34 20.82 6.66
N ASN A 222 -0.83 20.96 6.02
CA ASN A 222 -1.32 20.05 4.98
C ASN A 222 -0.37 20.01 3.78
N VAL A 223 0.09 21.17 3.31
CA VAL A 223 1.00 21.23 2.17
C VAL A 223 2.37 20.65 2.55
N PHE A 224 2.97 21.14 3.63
CA PHE A 224 4.31 20.72 4.02
C PHE A 224 4.35 19.25 4.45
N GLY A 225 3.41 18.81 5.30
CA GLY A 225 3.29 17.41 5.72
C GLY A 225 2.96 16.46 4.56
N GLY A 226 2.09 16.92 3.63
CA GLY A 226 1.78 16.19 2.40
C GLY A 226 3.00 15.96 1.52
N VAL A 227 3.76 17.02 1.23
CA VAL A 227 4.99 16.91 0.42
C VAL A 227 6.04 16.05 1.12
N LEU A 228 6.24 16.25 2.44
CA LEU A 228 7.22 15.48 3.22
C LEU A 228 6.87 13.99 3.23
N GLY A 229 5.60 13.63 3.39
CA GLY A 229 5.15 12.23 3.32
C GLY A 229 5.39 11.61 1.94
N CYS A 230 5.12 12.35 0.87
CA CYS A 230 5.40 11.90 -0.49
C CYS A 230 6.90 11.68 -0.73
N VAL A 231 7.76 12.59 -0.27
CA VAL A 231 9.23 12.47 -0.38
C VAL A 231 9.73 11.25 0.41
N ALA A 232 9.26 11.06 1.64
CA ALA A 232 9.66 9.93 2.49
C ALA A 232 9.24 8.59 1.86
N PHE A 233 8.00 8.49 1.38
CA PHE A 233 7.48 7.27 0.75
C PHE A 233 8.21 6.95 -0.55
N CYS A 234 8.30 7.88 -1.49
CA CYS A 234 8.97 7.65 -2.77
C CYS A 234 10.49 7.48 -2.59
N GLY A 235 11.11 8.15 -1.62
CA GLY A 235 12.51 7.93 -1.24
C GLY A 235 12.75 6.50 -0.76
N THR A 236 11.83 5.94 0.02
CA THR A 236 11.90 4.53 0.42
C THR A 236 11.75 3.58 -0.77
N ILE A 237 10.87 3.89 -1.75
CA ILE A 237 10.77 3.10 -2.99
C ILE A 237 12.10 3.10 -3.75
N VAL A 238 12.73 4.27 -3.91
CA VAL A 238 14.05 4.37 -4.58
C VAL A 238 15.07 3.50 -3.86
N LEU A 239 15.16 3.60 -2.53
CA LEU A 239 16.11 2.83 -1.73
C LEU A 239 15.92 1.31 -1.93
N VAL A 240 14.69 0.83 -1.82
CA VAL A 240 14.35 -0.59 -1.98
C VAL A 240 14.61 -1.06 -3.41
N MET A 241 14.17 -0.30 -4.41
CA MET A 241 14.38 -0.61 -5.81
C MET A 241 15.88 -0.75 -6.15
N LEU A 242 16.72 0.19 -5.70
CA LEU A 242 18.15 0.13 -5.92
C LEU A 242 18.78 -1.06 -5.19
N ALA A 243 18.33 -1.38 -3.96
CA ALA A 243 18.80 -2.57 -3.26
C ALA A 243 18.44 -3.87 -4.00
N PHE A 244 17.25 -3.94 -4.62
CA PHE A 244 16.89 -5.11 -5.43
C PHE A 244 17.78 -5.28 -6.65
N LEU A 245 18.20 -4.18 -7.30
CA LEU A 245 19.09 -4.25 -8.45
C LEU A 245 20.48 -4.78 -8.11
N THR A 246 20.93 -4.69 -6.85
CA THR A 246 22.23 -5.25 -6.47
C THR A 246 22.31 -6.79 -6.54
N ASP A 247 21.16 -7.48 -6.55
CA ASP A 247 21.05 -8.94 -6.66
C ASP A 247 19.76 -9.38 -7.36
N ILE A 248 19.43 -8.70 -8.46
CA ILE A 248 18.14 -8.84 -9.13
C ILE A 248 17.89 -10.26 -9.66
N GLY A 249 18.94 -10.98 -10.02
CA GLY A 249 18.85 -12.37 -10.50
C GLY A 249 18.21 -13.30 -9.49
N ASN A 250 18.55 -13.14 -8.21
CA ASN A 250 17.96 -13.90 -7.11
C ASN A 250 16.67 -13.26 -6.60
N VAL A 251 16.68 -11.96 -6.38
CA VAL A 251 15.50 -11.18 -5.90
C VAL A 251 14.28 -11.41 -6.80
N GLY A 252 14.48 -11.39 -8.12
CA GLY A 252 13.42 -11.56 -9.11
C GLY A 252 12.71 -12.92 -9.10
N THR A 253 13.25 -13.91 -8.38
CA THR A 253 12.64 -15.24 -8.21
C THR A 253 11.84 -15.38 -6.91
N LYS A 254 11.87 -14.37 -6.03
CA LYS A 254 11.29 -14.46 -4.68
C LYS A 254 9.91 -13.82 -4.62
N LEU A 255 8.99 -14.47 -3.89
CA LEU A 255 7.67 -13.92 -3.61
C LEU A 255 7.71 -12.79 -2.56
N VAL A 256 8.71 -12.81 -1.67
CA VAL A 256 8.91 -11.79 -0.64
C VAL A 256 10.34 -11.25 -0.74
N PRO A 257 10.62 -10.37 -1.72
CA PRO A 257 11.95 -9.85 -2.02
C PRO A 257 12.68 -9.23 -0.82
N ASN A 258 11.99 -8.40 -0.02
CA ASN A 258 12.59 -7.78 1.17
C ASN A 258 13.04 -8.83 2.21
N LEU A 259 12.28 -9.93 2.35
CA LEU A 259 12.65 -11.03 3.25
C LEU A 259 13.90 -11.76 2.74
N TYR A 260 14.03 -11.94 1.42
CA TYR A 260 15.24 -12.51 0.83
C TYR A 260 16.48 -11.67 1.17
N LEU A 261 16.41 -10.35 1.05
CA LEU A 261 17.53 -9.48 1.45
C LEU A 261 17.89 -9.66 2.94
N ALA A 262 16.88 -9.78 3.81
CA ALA A 262 17.11 -10.05 5.23
C ALA A 262 17.77 -11.41 5.46
N GLN A 263 17.38 -12.47 4.71
CA GLN A 263 17.98 -13.79 4.77
C GLN A 263 19.46 -13.79 4.38
N GLN A 264 19.84 -12.98 3.40
CA GLN A 264 21.22 -12.81 2.98
C GLN A 264 22.08 -12.04 3.99
N LEU A 265 21.46 -11.23 4.86
CA LEU A 265 22.19 -10.53 5.92
C LEU A 265 22.44 -11.42 7.14
N HIS A 266 21.37 -12.00 7.70
CA HIS A 266 21.45 -12.89 8.85
C HIS A 266 20.17 -13.69 9.05
N PRO A 267 20.22 -15.02 9.32
CA PRO A 267 19.01 -15.84 9.50
C PRO A 267 18.07 -15.35 10.62
N THR A 268 18.63 -14.97 11.77
CA THR A 268 17.83 -14.45 12.90
C THR A 268 17.12 -13.15 12.55
N LEU A 269 17.79 -12.25 11.81
CA LEU A 269 17.17 -11.01 11.32
C LEU A 269 16.00 -11.33 10.38
N ALA A 270 16.16 -12.29 9.49
CA ALA A 270 15.14 -12.72 8.57
C ALA A 270 13.91 -13.29 9.31
N SER A 271 14.13 -14.15 10.29
CA SER A 271 13.03 -14.71 11.11
C SER A 271 12.27 -13.62 11.87
N PHE A 272 12.98 -12.67 12.48
CA PHE A 272 12.36 -11.52 13.14
C PHE A 272 11.61 -10.64 12.14
N PHE A 273 12.20 -10.36 10.99
CA PHE A 273 11.56 -9.56 9.95
C PHE A 273 10.32 -10.24 9.36
N SER A 274 10.33 -11.58 9.19
CA SER A 274 9.13 -12.34 8.79
C SER A 274 7.97 -12.09 9.75
N ILE A 275 8.22 -12.10 11.07
CA ILE A 275 7.20 -11.84 12.08
C ILE A 275 6.68 -10.39 11.95
N VAL A 276 7.56 -9.42 11.74
CA VAL A 276 7.16 -8.01 11.57
C VAL A 276 6.32 -7.82 10.31
N ILE A 277 6.68 -8.46 9.18
CA ILE A 277 5.86 -8.46 7.95
C ILE A 277 4.47 -9.06 8.23
N LEU A 278 4.42 -10.21 8.89
CA LEU A 278 3.15 -10.89 9.22
C LEU A 278 2.26 -10.05 10.13
N LEU A 279 2.84 -9.37 11.11
CA LEU A 279 2.11 -8.44 11.99
C LEU A 279 1.59 -7.22 11.20
N GLY A 280 2.39 -6.69 10.27
CA GLY A 280 1.96 -5.61 9.37
C GLY A 280 0.80 -6.04 8.46
N ILE A 281 0.90 -7.23 7.86
CA ILE A 281 -0.19 -7.83 7.06
C ILE A 281 -1.45 -8.03 7.92
N TYR A 282 -1.29 -8.61 9.11
CA TYR A 282 -2.39 -8.88 10.04
C TYR A 282 -3.15 -7.62 10.42
N THR A 283 -2.45 -6.57 10.81
CA THR A 283 -3.08 -5.32 11.26
C THR A 283 -3.83 -4.62 10.14
N GLY A 284 -3.23 -4.52 8.94
CA GLY A 284 -3.88 -3.96 7.75
C GLY A 284 -5.08 -4.78 7.32
N CYS A 285 -4.94 -6.10 7.27
CA CYS A 285 -5.99 -7.04 6.89
C CYS A 285 -7.18 -6.98 7.85
N ALA A 286 -6.95 -7.03 9.16
CA ALA A 286 -8.01 -7.00 10.17
C ALA A 286 -8.84 -5.70 10.10
N LEU A 287 -8.18 -4.55 9.88
CA LEU A 287 -8.85 -3.26 9.71
C LEU A 287 -9.72 -3.20 8.45
N MET A 288 -9.18 -3.63 7.30
CA MET A 288 -9.92 -3.62 6.03
C MET A 288 -11.07 -4.61 6.06
N TYR A 289 -10.84 -5.79 6.61
CA TYR A 289 -11.85 -6.83 6.73
C TYR A 289 -13.01 -6.43 7.65
N TRP A 290 -12.69 -5.87 8.81
CA TRP A 290 -13.70 -5.32 9.71
C TRP A 290 -14.49 -4.20 9.06
N ASN A 291 -13.83 -3.24 8.42
CA ASN A 291 -14.48 -2.11 7.75
C ASN A 291 -15.45 -2.59 6.67
N PHE A 292 -15.07 -3.61 5.91
CA PHE A 292 -15.95 -4.22 4.92
C PHE A 292 -17.14 -4.92 5.59
N CYS A 293 -16.89 -5.83 6.55
CA CYS A 293 -17.94 -6.64 7.18
C CYS A 293 -18.95 -5.78 7.94
N SER A 294 -18.51 -4.78 8.71
CA SER A 294 -19.37 -3.91 9.52
C SER A 294 -20.26 -2.99 8.68
N ARG A 295 -19.86 -2.67 7.45
CA ARG A 295 -20.69 -1.89 6.52
C ARG A 295 -21.74 -2.75 5.81
N VAL A 296 -21.45 -4.04 5.56
CA VAL A 296 -22.41 -4.95 4.91
C VAL A 296 -23.44 -5.49 5.91
N VAL A 297 -22.95 -5.90 7.08
CA VAL A 297 -23.80 -6.45 8.15
C VAL A 297 -23.48 -5.72 9.46
N PRO A 298 -24.46 -5.07 10.10
CA PRO A 298 -24.24 -4.42 11.40
C PRO A 298 -23.70 -5.40 12.45
N GLU A 299 -22.73 -4.97 13.26
CA GLU A 299 -22.05 -5.82 14.27
C GLU A 299 -23.04 -6.44 15.29
N ASN A 300 -24.14 -5.74 15.60
CA ASN A 300 -25.18 -6.21 16.53
C ASN A 300 -26.12 -7.25 15.91
N SER A 301 -26.01 -7.52 14.60
CA SER A 301 -26.84 -8.51 13.91
C SER A 301 -26.41 -9.92 14.24
N LYS A 302 -27.39 -10.83 14.44
CA LYS A 302 -27.14 -12.28 14.57
C LYS A 302 -26.44 -12.89 13.35
N TYR A 303 -26.48 -12.23 12.21
CA TYR A 303 -25.86 -12.66 10.95
C TYR A 303 -24.42 -12.18 10.81
N TYR A 304 -23.92 -11.27 11.67
CA TYR A 304 -22.57 -10.72 11.54
C TYR A 304 -21.48 -11.79 11.64
N LYS A 305 -21.50 -12.59 12.71
CA LYS A 305 -20.49 -13.65 12.91
C LYS A 305 -20.50 -14.70 11.81
N PRO A 306 -21.66 -15.28 11.40
CA PRO A 306 -21.70 -16.18 10.24
C PRO A 306 -21.18 -15.54 8.96
N PHE A 307 -21.50 -14.27 8.69
CA PHE A 307 -21.01 -13.55 7.51
C PHE A 307 -19.49 -13.40 7.52
N VAL A 308 -18.90 -12.98 8.65
CA VAL A 308 -17.44 -12.89 8.84
C VAL A 308 -16.77 -14.24 8.60
N ILE A 309 -17.31 -15.34 9.14
CA ILE A 309 -16.71 -16.67 8.95
C ILE A 309 -16.76 -17.10 7.49
N ILE A 310 -17.92 -17.02 6.85
CA ILE A 310 -18.11 -17.46 5.45
C ILE A 310 -17.18 -16.69 4.52
N LEU A 311 -17.18 -15.36 4.64
CA LEU A 311 -16.35 -14.51 3.80
C LEU A 311 -14.85 -14.72 4.05
N GLY A 312 -14.44 -14.95 5.30
CA GLY A 312 -13.06 -15.23 5.66
C GLY A 312 -12.58 -16.58 5.13
N VAL A 313 -13.42 -17.61 5.19
CA VAL A 313 -13.12 -18.92 4.59
C VAL A 313 -12.96 -18.79 3.06
N PHE A 314 -13.84 -18.04 2.41
CA PHE A 314 -13.68 -17.70 0.99
C PHE A 314 -12.33 -17.02 0.72
N GLY A 315 -11.97 -16.02 1.53
CA GLY A 315 -10.68 -15.32 1.42
C GLY A 315 -9.48 -16.25 1.58
N ILE A 316 -9.53 -17.20 2.53
CA ILE A 316 -8.48 -18.21 2.73
C ILE A 316 -8.35 -19.10 1.48
N ILE A 317 -9.47 -19.59 0.94
CA ILE A 317 -9.47 -20.47 -0.24
C ILE A 317 -8.86 -19.73 -1.44
N PHE A 318 -9.37 -18.55 -1.76
CA PHE A 318 -8.83 -17.75 -2.87
C PHE A 318 -7.37 -17.33 -2.64
N GLY A 319 -7.01 -16.93 -1.41
CA GLY A 319 -5.65 -16.59 -1.03
C GLY A 319 -4.67 -17.76 -1.07
N SER A 320 -5.17 -19.00 -1.11
CA SER A 320 -4.34 -20.19 -1.21
C SER A 320 -4.14 -20.68 -2.64
N ILE A 321 -5.05 -20.32 -3.55
CA ILE A 321 -5.01 -20.73 -4.96
C ILE A 321 -4.21 -19.75 -5.80
N LEU A 322 -4.32 -18.44 -5.49
CA LEU A 322 -3.71 -17.39 -6.27
C LEU A 322 -2.28 -17.10 -5.77
N PRO A 323 -1.24 -17.24 -6.61
CA PRO A 323 0.11 -16.83 -6.22
C PRO A 323 0.18 -15.35 -5.88
N PHE A 324 0.98 -15.00 -4.87
CA PHE A 324 1.04 -13.64 -4.32
C PHE A 324 1.47 -12.58 -5.35
N ASP A 325 2.47 -12.89 -6.16
CA ASP A 325 2.96 -12.03 -7.24
C ASP A 325 1.89 -11.79 -8.32
N VAL A 326 1.14 -12.83 -8.68
CA VAL A 326 0.02 -12.75 -9.63
C VAL A 326 -1.13 -11.94 -9.05
N ALA A 327 -1.45 -12.13 -7.76
CA ALA A 327 -2.49 -11.37 -7.06
C ALA A 327 -2.20 -9.86 -7.09
N ILE A 328 -0.98 -9.46 -6.72
CA ILE A 328 -0.54 -8.07 -6.79
C ILE A 328 -0.63 -7.54 -8.22
N ASN A 329 -0.09 -8.30 -9.19
CA ASN A 329 -0.05 -7.85 -10.58
C ASN A 329 -1.44 -7.55 -11.13
N ILE A 330 -2.38 -8.49 -11.00
CA ILE A 330 -3.72 -8.37 -11.57
C ILE A 330 -4.56 -7.33 -10.81
N ILE A 331 -4.63 -7.46 -9.49
CA ILE A 331 -5.52 -6.65 -8.66
C ILE A 331 -5.11 -5.18 -8.71
N TYR A 332 -3.82 -4.89 -8.55
CA TYR A 332 -3.34 -3.50 -8.56
C TYR A 332 -3.46 -2.86 -9.94
N GLN A 333 -3.33 -3.62 -11.04
CA GLN A 333 -3.61 -3.10 -12.37
C GLN A 333 -5.07 -2.72 -12.55
N ILE A 334 -6.01 -3.59 -12.16
CA ILE A 334 -7.46 -3.31 -12.26
C ILE A 334 -7.80 -2.03 -11.51
N TYR A 335 -7.38 -1.92 -10.24
CA TYR A 335 -7.62 -0.71 -9.44
C TYR A 335 -6.81 0.49 -9.93
N GLY A 336 -5.66 0.28 -10.56
CA GLY A 336 -4.87 1.31 -11.22
C GLY A 336 -5.64 1.96 -12.37
N TYR A 337 -6.29 1.17 -13.24
CA TYR A 337 -7.14 1.70 -14.31
C TYR A 337 -8.39 2.40 -13.77
N LEU A 338 -9.04 1.86 -12.74
CA LEU A 338 -10.18 2.50 -12.09
C LEU A 338 -9.78 3.82 -11.41
N GLY A 339 -8.63 3.84 -10.75
CA GLY A 339 -8.05 5.06 -10.16
C GLY A 339 -7.65 6.08 -11.22
N THR A 340 -7.24 5.64 -12.41
CA THR A 340 -6.98 6.53 -13.56
C THR A 340 -8.24 7.30 -13.96
N LEU A 341 -9.38 6.61 -14.06
CA LEU A 341 -10.66 7.27 -14.33
C LEU A 341 -11.00 8.29 -13.25
N PHE A 342 -10.76 7.97 -11.99
CA PHE A 342 -10.97 8.91 -10.87
C PHE A 342 -10.03 10.12 -10.95
N LEU A 343 -8.76 9.92 -11.32
CA LEU A 343 -7.78 10.98 -11.48
C LEU A 343 -8.23 12.06 -12.48
N PHE A 344 -8.91 11.68 -13.57
CA PHE A 344 -9.48 12.65 -14.52
C PHE A 344 -10.48 13.59 -13.83
N PHE A 345 -11.34 13.07 -12.96
CA PHE A 345 -12.27 13.91 -12.19
C PHE A 345 -11.54 14.84 -11.24
N VAL A 346 -10.50 14.36 -10.55
CA VAL A 346 -9.70 15.18 -9.64
C VAL A 346 -9.04 16.35 -10.39
N ILE A 347 -8.42 16.07 -11.54
CA ILE A 347 -7.78 17.08 -12.40
C ILE A 347 -8.82 18.07 -12.93
N ALA A 348 -9.95 17.58 -13.48
CA ALA A 348 -11.01 18.43 -14.00
C ALA A 348 -11.56 19.38 -12.92
N LYS A 349 -11.82 18.86 -11.71
CA LYS A 349 -12.30 19.66 -10.58
C LYS A 349 -11.31 20.74 -10.14
N PHE A 350 -10.01 20.40 -10.11
CA PHE A 350 -8.95 21.34 -9.77
C PHE A 350 -8.92 22.53 -10.74
N PHE A 351 -8.99 22.29 -12.05
CA PHE A 351 -8.97 23.36 -13.06
C PHE A 351 -10.26 24.16 -13.10
N MET A 352 -11.43 23.53 -12.91
CA MET A 352 -12.71 24.25 -12.83
C MET A 352 -12.72 25.24 -11.66
N LYS A 353 -12.23 24.85 -10.48
CA LYS A 353 -12.16 25.73 -9.31
C LYS A 353 -11.20 26.91 -9.52
N LYS A 354 -10.07 26.68 -10.20
CA LYS A 354 -9.11 27.74 -10.52
C LYS A 354 -9.71 28.80 -11.47
N LYS A 355 -10.61 28.40 -12.40
CA LYS A 355 -11.29 29.33 -13.32
C LYS A 355 -12.40 30.14 -12.64
N SER A 356 -13.06 29.62 -11.60
CA SER A 356 -14.14 30.30 -10.88
C SER A 356 -13.66 31.30 -9.85
N GLY A 357 -12.35 31.49 -9.64
CA GLY A 357 -11.78 32.48 -8.73
C GLY A 357 -12.07 32.23 -7.23
N LYS A 358 -12.53 31.03 -6.89
CA LYS A 358 -12.85 30.60 -5.52
C LYS A 358 -11.86 29.63 -4.98
#